data_cf8317ee2184508fb461e7f1ea35bcbd
#
_entry.id   cf8317ee2184508fb461e7f1ea35bcbd
#
_cell.length_a   1.000
_cell.length_b   1.000
_cell.length_c   1.000
_cell.angle_alpha   90.00
_cell.angle_beta   90.00
_cell.angle_gamma   90.00
#
_symmetry.space_group_name_H-M   'P 1'
#
loop_
_entity.id
_entity.type
_entity.pdbx_description
1 polymer ?
#
loop_
_entity_poly.entity_id
_entity_poly.type
_entity_poly.pdbx_seq_one_letter_code
_entity_poly.pdbx_strand_id
1 'polypeptide(L)'
;MQQWYDGYSFTDVPHIYNPNSVVNAATYKKYISYWTKTETFESLQEYIDMNMEGLRDDIVKLIAGEDVVVNVAKFQNDMVTFKTKNDVLTLLIHLGYLTIKPDSDIRVDNISKFVVHIPNEEIKMQFRNIVEDNEKYSGVYNLISKSYDLLNDIWSLNSDAVAKVFDEAHQDHTSILTYNDENSLLCVISLSLVLSTTDTYNVIRELPTGKG
;
A
#
# COMPACT_ATOMS: atom_id res chain seq x y z
N MET A 1 -4.53 -6.82 17.19
CA MET A 1 -5.82 -6.19 16.84
C MET A 1 -5.62 -4.80 16.24
N GLN A 2 -4.86 -3.91 16.88
CA GLN A 2 -4.59 -2.56 16.36
C GLN A 2 -4.00 -2.60 14.95
N GLN A 3 -2.90 -3.29 14.73
CA GLN A 3 -2.24 -3.41 13.42
C GLN A 3 -3.17 -3.94 12.30
N TRP A 4 -4.15 -4.77 12.66
CA TRP A 4 -5.01 -5.46 11.70
C TRP A 4 -6.28 -4.71 11.32
N TYR A 5 -6.89 -3.97 12.23
CA TYR A 5 -8.26 -3.47 12.05
C TYR A 5 -8.44 -2.00 12.43
N ASP A 6 -7.41 -1.33 12.94
CA ASP A 6 -7.37 0.11 13.21
C ASP A 6 -6.87 0.86 11.95
N GLY A 7 -6.65 2.16 12.07
CA GLY A 7 -5.99 2.97 11.05
C GLY A 7 -6.87 4.02 10.42
N TYR A 8 -8.13 4.09 10.82
CA TYR A 8 -9.00 5.21 10.46
C TYR A 8 -9.05 6.23 11.61
N SER A 9 -9.17 7.51 11.27
CA SER A 9 -9.26 8.58 12.24
C SER A 9 -10.18 9.70 11.78
N PHE A 10 -10.85 10.35 12.73
CA PHE A 10 -11.48 11.65 12.54
C PHE A 10 -10.82 12.65 13.46
N THR A 11 -11.09 13.94 13.26
CA THR A 11 -10.42 15.07 13.94
C THR A 11 -10.20 14.86 15.44
N ASP A 12 -11.19 14.30 16.14
CA ASP A 12 -11.15 14.12 17.60
C ASP A 12 -11.07 12.64 18.04
N VAL A 13 -11.02 11.71 17.08
CA VAL A 13 -11.01 10.25 17.33
C VAL A 13 -9.85 9.61 16.56
N PRO A 14 -8.71 9.37 17.21
CA PRO A 14 -7.50 8.89 16.54
C PRO A 14 -7.54 7.41 16.15
N HIS A 15 -8.42 6.62 16.74
CA HIS A 15 -8.49 5.17 16.57
C HIS A 15 -9.91 4.71 16.23
N ILE A 16 -10.13 4.32 14.99
CA ILE A 16 -11.40 3.77 14.53
C ILE A 16 -11.13 2.44 13.87
N TYR A 17 -11.82 1.43 14.38
CA TYR A 17 -11.70 0.05 13.94
C TYR A 17 -12.84 -0.33 13.02
N ASN A 18 -12.60 -1.27 12.11
CA ASN A 18 -13.70 -1.92 11.40
C ASN A 18 -14.49 -2.82 12.36
N PRO A 19 -15.76 -2.49 12.69
CA PRO A 19 -16.51 -3.24 13.69
C PRO A 19 -16.73 -4.70 13.32
N ASN A 20 -16.99 -5.00 12.04
CA ASN A 20 -17.21 -6.34 11.55
C ASN A 20 -15.96 -7.21 11.75
N SER A 21 -14.81 -6.71 11.36
CA SER A 21 -13.54 -7.43 11.48
C SER A 21 -13.15 -7.66 12.95
N VAL A 22 -13.37 -6.67 13.82
CA VAL A 22 -13.10 -6.83 15.25
C VAL A 22 -13.99 -7.90 15.88
N VAL A 23 -15.30 -7.89 15.60
CA VAL A 23 -16.24 -8.89 16.12
C VAL A 23 -15.87 -10.30 15.66
N ASN A 24 -15.55 -10.46 14.37
CA ASN A 24 -15.15 -11.76 13.82
C ASN A 24 -13.81 -12.23 14.40
N ALA A 25 -12.81 -11.35 14.50
CA ALA A 25 -11.52 -11.67 15.11
C ALA A 25 -11.65 -12.10 16.57
N ALA A 26 -12.50 -11.44 17.34
CA ALA A 26 -12.80 -11.80 18.73
C ALA A 26 -13.51 -13.17 18.82
N THR A 27 -14.45 -13.42 17.91
CA THR A 27 -15.24 -14.67 17.88
C THR A 27 -14.37 -15.85 17.48
N TYR A 28 -13.61 -15.72 16.40
CA TYR A 28 -12.80 -16.83 15.86
C TYR A 28 -11.39 -16.90 16.44
N LYS A 29 -10.97 -15.89 17.23
CA LYS A 29 -9.64 -15.77 17.84
C LYS A 29 -8.50 -15.83 16.80
N LYS A 30 -8.72 -15.24 15.63
CA LYS A 30 -7.77 -15.20 14.52
C LYS A 30 -7.69 -13.79 13.96
N TYR A 31 -6.47 -13.38 13.62
CA TYR A 31 -6.19 -12.15 12.87
C TYR A 31 -6.00 -12.52 11.40
N ILE A 32 -7.06 -12.32 10.62
CA ILE A 32 -7.12 -12.57 9.18
C ILE A 32 -7.99 -11.50 8.55
N SER A 33 -8.02 -11.41 7.23
CA SER A 33 -8.98 -10.53 6.57
C SER A 33 -10.40 -11.10 6.68
N TYR A 34 -11.29 -10.29 7.25
CA TYR A 34 -12.74 -10.48 7.26
C TYR A 34 -13.45 -9.56 6.27
N TRP A 35 -12.70 -8.77 5.55
CA TRP A 35 -13.15 -7.97 4.41
C TRP A 35 -13.34 -8.93 3.22
N THR A 36 -14.30 -9.82 3.37
CA THR A 36 -14.50 -10.92 2.42
C THR A 36 -14.97 -10.43 1.06
N LYS A 37 -14.74 -11.29 0.06
CA LYS A 37 -15.16 -11.21 -1.35
C LYS A 37 -16.60 -10.69 -1.46
N THR A 38 -16.73 -9.39 -1.32
CA THR A 38 -17.96 -8.65 -1.58
C THR A 38 -17.82 -8.05 -2.98
N GLU A 39 -18.91 -7.61 -3.55
CA GLU A 39 -18.91 -6.82 -4.80
C GLU A 39 -17.87 -5.67 -4.76
N THR A 40 -17.53 -5.18 -3.58
CA THR A 40 -16.49 -4.17 -3.36
C THR A 40 -15.08 -4.64 -3.72
N PHE A 41 -14.74 -5.92 -3.53
CA PHE A 41 -13.41 -6.43 -3.90
C PHE A 41 -13.24 -6.54 -5.42
N GLU A 42 -14.24 -7.04 -6.13
CA GLU A 42 -14.24 -7.09 -7.59
C GLU A 42 -14.17 -5.68 -8.19
N SER A 43 -14.89 -4.73 -7.59
CA SER A 43 -14.82 -3.32 -7.96
C SER A 43 -13.44 -2.71 -7.72
N LEU A 44 -12.76 -3.06 -6.60
CA LEU A 44 -11.41 -2.57 -6.34
C LEU A 44 -10.44 -3.01 -7.44
N GLN A 45 -10.53 -4.25 -7.90
CA GLN A 45 -9.71 -4.75 -9.00
C GLN A 45 -9.95 -3.96 -10.27
N GLU A 46 -11.22 -3.73 -10.64
CA GLU A 46 -11.56 -2.92 -11.81
C GLU A 46 -10.98 -1.51 -11.74
N TYR A 47 -11.04 -0.86 -10.57
CA TYR A 47 -10.51 0.50 -10.38
C TYR A 47 -8.98 0.53 -10.48
N ILE A 48 -8.29 -0.45 -9.89
CA ILE A 48 -6.82 -0.55 -9.97
C ILE A 48 -6.36 -0.85 -11.40
N ASP A 49 -7.18 -1.58 -12.17
CA ASP A 49 -6.89 -1.94 -13.55
C ASP A 49 -7.13 -0.81 -14.55
N MET A 50 -7.77 0.28 -14.13
CA MET A 50 -7.95 1.43 -14.99
C MET A 50 -6.60 1.95 -15.48
N ASN A 51 -6.47 2.12 -16.80
CA ASN A 51 -5.23 2.61 -17.42
C ASN A 51 -5.08 4.13 -17.26
N MET A 52 -4.88 4.57 -16.01
CA MET A 52 -4.68 5.99 -15.69
C MET A 52 -3.21 6.24 -15.40
N GLU A 53 -2.67 7.30 -16.00
CA GLU A 53 -1.27 7.68 -15.86
C GLU A 53 -0.88 7.84 -14.38
N GLY A 54 0.13 7.09 -13.95
CA GLY A 54 0.69 7.09 -12.59
C GLY A 54 -0.17 6.40 -11.53
N LEU A 55 -1.34 5.81 -11.86
CA LEU A 55 -2.16 5.08 -10.89
C LEU A 55 -1.44 3.83 -10.38
N ARG A 56 -0.86 3.07 -11.32
CA ARG A 56 -0.11 1.84 -10.98
C ARG A 56 1.04 2.12 -10.02
N ASP A 57 1.81 3.17 -10.30
CA ASP A 57 2.95 3.54 -9.45
C ASP A 57 2.48 3.94 -8.05
N ASP A 58 1.38 4.69 -7.94
CA ASP A 58 0.81 5.06 -6.64
C ASP A 58 0.30 3.83 -5.87
N ILE A 59 -0.34 2.86 -6.53
CA ILE A 59 -0.78 1.60 -5.90
C ILE A 59 0.42 0.80 -5.38
N VAL A 60 1.49 0.70 -6.16
CA VAL A 60 2.71 -0.01 -5.76
C VAL A 60 3.36 0.68 -4.55
N LYS A 61 3.44 2.01 -4.53
CA LYS A 61 3.91 2.79 -3.39
C LYS A 61 3.08 2.52 -2.14
N LEU A 62 1.76 2.55 -2.26
CA LEU A 62 0.86 2.25 -1.14
C LEU A 62 1.06 0.85 -0.57
N ILE A 63 1.24 -0.18 -1.43
CA ILE A 63 1.56 -1.55 -1.00
C ILE A 63 2.91 -1.61 -0.28
N ALA A 64 3.91 -0.87 -0.77
CA ALA A 64 5.20 -0.70 -0.12
C ALA A 64 5.11 0.01 1.23
N GLY A 65 3.95 0.57 1.59
CA GLY A 65 3.71 1.34 2.82
C GLY A 65 4.15 2.79 2.68
N GLU A 66 4.26 3.32 1.47
CA GLU A 66 4.51 4.73 1.23
C GLU A 66 3.23 5.54 1.21
N ASP A 67 3.39 6.81 1.58
CA ASP A 67 2.31 7.78 1.51
C ASP A 67 2.17 8.30 0.07
N VAL A 68 0.94 8.55 -0.37
CA VAL A 68 0.64 9.12 -1.68
C VAL A 68 -0.17 10.40 -1.52
N VAL A 69 0.13 11.41 -2.32
CA VAL A 69 -0.61 12.69 -2.31
C VAL A 69 -1.76 12.64 -3.30
N VAL A 70 -2.98 12.86 -2.82
CA VAL A 70 -4.21 12.83 -3.62
C VAL A 70 -4.89 14.19 -3.63
N ASN A 71 -5.33 14.63 -4.82
CA ASN A 71 -6.14 15.82 -5.00
C ASN A 71 -7.62 15.43 -5.05
N VAL A 72 -8.35 15.71 -3.98
CA VAL A 72 -9.79 15.36 -3.86
C VAL A 72 -10.74 16.44 -4.39
N ALA A 73 -10.23 17.63 -4.76
CA ALA A 73 -11.06 18.79 -5.06
C ALA A 73 -11.93 18.66 -6.32
N LYS A 74 -11.58 17.75 -7.22
CA LYS A 74 -12.28 17.56 -8.51
C LYS A 74 -13.15 16.31 -8.55
N PHE A 75 -13.18 15.54 -7.48
CA PHE A 75 -13.95 14.30 -7.44
C PHE A 75 -15.45 14.61 -7.53
N GLN A 76 -16.09 14.11 -8.57
CA GLN A 76 -17.54 14.13 -8.72
C GLN A 76 -18.08 12.80 -8.21
N ASN A 77 -18.91 12.84 -7.17
CA ASN A 77 -19.43 11.65 -6.49
C ASN A 77 -20.51 10.91 -7.33
N ASP A 78 -20.32 10.84 -8.65
CA ASP A 78 -21.22 10.14 -9.55
C ASP A 78 -20.86 8.64 -9.77
N MET A 79 -19.70 8.21 -9.21
CA MET A 79 -19.16 6.85 -9.30
C MET A 79 -19.03 6.28 -10.74
N VAL A 80 -19.24 7.10 -11.74
CA VAL A 80 -19.31 6.66 -13.15
C VAL A 80 -18.20 7.28 -14.00
N THR A 81 -17.70 8.45 -13.64
CA THR A 81 -16.80 9.19 -14.52
C THR A 81 -15.41 9.36 -13.90
N PHE A 82 -14.56 8.36 -14.09
CA PHE A 82 -13.15 8.46 -13.71
C PHE A 82 -12.33 9.03 -14.87
N LYS A 83 -11.63 10.14 -14.65
CA LYS A 83 -10.79 10.81 -15.66
C LYS A 83 -9.32 10.79 -15.30
N THR A 84 -9.01 10.72 -14.01
CA THR A 84 -7.65 10.80 -13.49
C THR A 84 -7.43 9.78 -12.38
N LYS A 85 -6.16 9.47 -12.07
CA LYS A 85 -5.81 8.63 -10.91
C LYS A 85 -6.36 9.19 -9.59
N ASN A 86 -6.48 10.53 -9.47
CA ASN A 86 -7.02 11.14 -8.27
C ASN A 86 -8.50 10.79 -8.05
N ASP A 87 -9.27 10.59 -9.12
CA ASP A 87 -10.68 10.19 -9.00
C ASP A 87 -10.77 8.76 -8.41
N VAL A 88 -9.94 7.84 -8.93
CA VAL A 88 -9.87 6.47 -8.41
C VAL A 88 -9.39 6.45 -6.97
N LEU A 89 -8.28 7.13 -6.65
CA LEU A 89 -7.74 7.17 -5.29
C LEU A 89 -8.71 7.82 -4.30
N THR A 90 -9.46 8.85 -4.72
CA THR A 90 -10.50 9.47 -3.89
C THR A 90 -11.66 8.49 -3.64
N LEU A 91 -12.07 7.74 -4.66
CA LEU A 91 -13.07 6.69 -4.46
C LEU A 91 -12.57 5.62 -3.47
N LEU A 92 -11.31 5.21 -3.54
CA LEU A 92 -10.74 4.25 -2.60
C LEU A 92 -10.73 4.78 -1.15
N ILE A 93 -10.61 6.10 -0.95
CA ILE A 93 -10.79 6.73 0.37
C ILE A 93 -12.25 6.58 0.83
N HIS A 94 -13.23 6.88 -0.04
CA HIS A 94 -14.65 6.76 0.30
C HIS A 94 -15.08 5.33 0.60
N LEU A 95 -14.48 4.35 -0.08
CA LEU A 95 -14.74 2.92 0.15
C LEU A 95 -13.98 2.35 1.36
N GLY A 96 -13.08 3.13 1.97
CA GLY A 96 -12.31 2.71 3.14
C GLY A 96 -11.07 1.85 2.81
N TYR A 97 -10.66 1.77 1.57
CA TYR A 97 -9.40 1.12 1.17
C TYR A 97 -8.17 1.99 1.45
N LEU A 98 -8.36 3.31 1.46
CA LEU A 98 -7.35 4.27 1.84
C LEU A 98 -7.87 5.15 2.97
N THR A 99 -6.95 5.68 3.76
CA THR A 99 -7.26 6.65 4.81
C THR A 99 -6.37 7.88 4.66
N ILE A 100 -6.88 9.01 5.11
CA ILE A 100 -6.16 10.29 5.11
C ILE A 100 -5.31 10.35 6.37
N LYS A 101 -4.03 10.71 6.19
CA LYS A 101 -3.12 10.95 7.31
C LYS A 101 -3.55 12.21 8.06
N PRO A 102 -3.71 12.15 9.39
CA PRO A 102 -4.03 13.33 10.19
C PRO A 102 -3.06 14.48 9.90
N ASP A 103 -3.57 15.71 9.93
CA ASP A 103 -2.80 16.96 9.73
C ASP A 103 -2.06 17.08 8.40
N SER A 104 -2.47 16.30 7.40
CA SER A 104 -1.84 16.29 6.06
C SER A 104 -2.55 17.16 5.02
N ASP A 105 -3.40 18.09 5.43
CA ASP A 105 -4.04 19.05 4.50
C ASP A 105 -2.99 19.99 3.89
N ILE A 106 -2.58 19.67 2.68
CA ILE A 106 -1.62 20.48 1.91
C ILE A 106 -2.43 21.41 1.00
N ARG A 107 -2.50 22.68 1.35
CA ARG A 107 -3.14 23.70 0.53
C ARG A 107 -2.13 24.35 -0.40
N VAL A 108 -2.24 24.05 -1.70
CA VAL A 108 -1.47 24.71 -2.76
C VAL A 108 -2.47 25.32 -3.73
N ASP A 109 -2.39 26.62 -3.98
CA ASP A 109 -3.26 27.35 -4.92
C ASP A 109 -4.76 27.14 -4.69
N ASN A 110 -5.22 27.16 -3.44
CA ASN A 110 -6.60 26.84 -3.04
C ASN A 110 -7.09 25.42 -3.39
N ILE A 111 -6.19 24.51 -3.68
CA ILE A 111 -6.50 23.11 -3.93
C ILE A 111 -6.15 22.30 -2.69
N SER A 112 -7.15 21.61 -2.11
CA SER A 112 -6.94 20.67 -1.00
C SER A 112 -6.33 19.39 -1.52
N LYS A 113 -5.12 19.07 -1.06
CA LYS A 113 -4.45 17.80 -1.28
C LYS A 113 -4.26 17.12 0.06
N PHE A 114 -4.43 15.82 0.09
CA PHE A 114 -4.26 15.02 1.28
C PHE A 114 -3.23 13.93 1.06
N VAL A 115 -2.49 13.61 2.10
CA VAL A 115 -1.62 12.45 2.14
C VAL A 115 -2.46 11.24 2.56
N VAL A 116 -2.40 10.18 1.78
CA VAL A 116 -3.16 8.95 2.02
C VAL A 116 -2.25 7.74 2.13
N HIS A 117 -2.70 6.74 2.86
CA HIS A 117 -2.02 5.45 3.01
C HIS A 117 -3.04 4.31 3.19
N ILE A 118 -2.57 3.08 3.11
CA ILE A 118 -3.37 1.89 3.44
C ILE A 118 -3.53 1.83 4.96
N PRO A 119 -4.76 1.74 5.51
CA PRO A 119 -5.00 1.92 6.94
C PRO A 119 -4.42 0.81 7.82
N ASN A 120 -4.43 -0.43 7.36
CA ASN A 120 -4.08 -1.58 8.19
C ASN A 120 -3.73 -2.83 7.38
N GLU A 121 -3.29 -3.90 8.05
CA GLU A 121 -2.89 -5.15 7.41
C GLU A 121 -4.04 -5.89 6.73
N GLU A 122 -5.27 -5.78 7.23
CA GLU A 122 -6.44 -6.37 6.58
C GLU A 122 -6.62 -5.84 5.16
N ILE A 123 -6.57 -4.52 5.00
CA ILE A 123 -6.70 -3.86 3.69
C ILE A 123 -5.46 -4.08 2.83
N LYS A 124 -4.27 -4.08 3.44
CA LYS A 124 -3.02 -4.36 2.72
C LYS A 124 -3.03 -5.75 2.08
N MET A 125 -3.62 -6.74 2.75
CA MET A 125 -3.82 -8.07 2.15
C MET A 125 -4.71 -8.01 0.91
N GLN A 126 -5.75 -7.16 0.88
CA GLN A 126 -6.61 -7.05 -0.32
C GLN A 126 -5.82 -6.53 -1.52
N PHE A 127 -4.99 -5.50 -1.33
CA PHE A 127 -4.12 -4.99 -2.40
C PHE A 127 -3.12 -6.05 -2.87
N ARG A 128 -2.54 -6.83 -1.96
CA ARG A 128 -1.61 -7.92 -2.31
C ARG A 128 -2.30 -8.99 -3.17
N ASN A 129 -3.50 -9.42 -2.78
CA ASN A 129 -4.26 -10.43 -3.53
C ASN A 129 -4.56 -9.95 -4.97
N ILE A 130 -4.87 -8.66 -5.15
CA ILE A 130 -5.09 -8.10 -6.49
C ILE A 130 -3.80 -8.12 -7.31
N VAL A 131 -2.67 -7.79 -6.70
CA VAL A 131 -1.36 -7.81 -7.38
C VAL A 131 -0.96 -9.23 -7.78
N GLU A 132 -1.29 -10.23 -6.94
CA GLU A 132 -1.03 -11.64 -7.22
C GLU A 132 -1.78 -12.14 -8.45
N ASP A 133 -3.05 -11.78 -8.57
CA ASP A 133 -3.94 -12.26 -9.63
C ASP A 133 -3.83 -11.42 -10.93
N ASN A 134 -2.95 -10.40 -10.98
CA ASN A 134 -2.93 -9.42 -12.05
C ASN A 134 -1.61 -9.39 -12.81
N GLU A 135 -1.65 -9.78 -14.09
CA GLU A 135 -0.48 -9.81 -14.97
C GLU A 135 0.26 -8.46 -15.08
N LYS A 136 -0.47 -7.33 -14.97
CA LYS A 136 0.14 -5.99 -15.04
C LYS A 136 1.08 -5.71 -13.86
N TYR A 137 0.94 -6.44 -12.77
CA TYR A 137 1.75 -6.32 -11.56
C TYR A 137 2.69 -7.51 -11.34
N SER A 138 2.90 -8.35 -12.36
CA SER A 138 3.71 -9.57 -12.25
C SER A 138 5.11 -9.34 -11.68
N GLY A 139 5.80 -8.28 -12.10
CA GLY A 139 7.11 -7.93 -11.55
C GLY A 139 7.07 -7.58 -10.07
N VAL A 140 6.05 -6.82 -9.65
CA VAL A 140 5.82 -6.48 -8.23
C VAL A 140 5.50 -7.74 -7.43
N TYR A 141 4.65 -8.61 -7.95
CA TYR A 141 4.32 -9.89 -7.32
C TYR A 141 5.55 -10.79 -7.19
N ASN A 142 6.36 -10.91 -8.25
CA ASN A 142 7.60 -11.69 -8.22
C ASN A 142 8.58 -11.19 -7.16
N LEU A 143 8.68 -9.87 -6.98
CA LEU A 143 9.53 -9.29 -5.94
C LEU A 143 8.98 -9.60 -4.54
N ILE A 144 7.68 -9.39 -4.32
CA ILE A 144 7.00 -9.65 -3.05
C ILE A 144 7.09 -11.14 -2.66
N SER A 145 6.91 -12.05 -3.62
CA SER A 145 6.92 -13.50 -3.36
C SER A 145 8.27 -14.03 -2.86
N LYS A 146 9.36 -13.35 -3.16
CA LYS A 146 10.73 -13.69 -2.69
C LYS A 146 11.04 -13.16 -1.28
N SER A 147 10.11 -12.48 -0.63
CA SER A 147 10.36 -11.75 0.62
C SER A 147 10.95 -12.61 1.75
N TYR A 148 10.48 -13.83 1.94
CA TYR A 148 10.99 -14.72 3.00
C TYR A 148 12.39 -15.24 2.69
N ASP A 149 12.66 -15.61 1.42
CA ASP A 149 13.97 -16.08 0.99
C ASP A 149 14.99 -14.93 1.10
N LEU A 150 14.62 -13.74 0.65
CA LEU A 150 15.46 -12.56 0.77
C LEU A 150 15.81 -12.23 2.22
N LEU A 151 14.83 -12.30 3.14
CA LEU A 151 15.11 -12.07 4.55
C LEU A 151 16.10 -13.10 5.12
N ASN A 152 15.96 -14.37 4.74
CA ASN A 152 16.91 -15.42 5.13
C ASN A 152 18.31 -15.18 4.56
N ASP A 153 18.42 -14.73 3.31
CA ASP A 153 19.70 -14.36 2.68
C ASP A 153 20.36 -13.18 3.39
N ILE A 154 19.58 -12.16 3.77
CA ILE A 154 20.08 -11.02 4.57
C ILE A 154 20.64 -11.51 5.92
N TRP A 155 19.91 -12.35 6.66
CA TRP A 155 20.38 -12.87 7.95
C TRP A 155 21.58 -13.79 7.81
N SER A 156 21.70 -14.48 6.68
CA SER A 156 22.84 -15.36 6.39
C SER A 156 24.03 -14.62 5.80
N LEU A 157 23.95 -13.29 5.64
CA LEU A 157 24.96 -12.44 5.00
C LEU A 157 25.31 -12.88 3.57
N ASN A 158 24.34 -13.45 2.84
CA ASN A 158 24.47 -13.90 1.46
C ASN A 158 24.29 -12.72 0.49
N SER A 159 25.29 -11.87 0.40
CA SER A 159 25.26 -10.64 -0.39
C SER A 159 24.97 -10.87 -1.87
N ASP A 160 25.45 -11.97 -2.44
CA ASP A 160 25.29 -12.28 -3.87
C ASP A 160 23.82 -12.61 -4.19
N ALA A 161 23.16 -13.40 -3.33
CA ALA A 161 21.73 -13.69 -3.48
C ALA A 161 20.87 -12.44 -3.30
N VAL A 162 21.19 -11.60 -2.33
CA VAL A 162 20.51 -10.31 -2.12
C VAL A 162 20.67 -9.41 -3.34
N ALA A 163 21.89 -9.23 -3.85
CA ALA A 163 22.16 -8.42 -5.03
C ALA A 163 21.38 -8.92 -6.25
N LYS A 164 21.31 -10.24 -6.45
CA LYS A 164 20.59 -10.86 -7.56
C LYS A 164 19.11 -10.54 -7.55
N VAL A 165 18.46 -10.54 -6.38
CA VAL A 165 17.02 -10.20 -6.26
C VAL A 165 16.78 -8.76 -6.72
N PHE A 166 17.63 -7.82 -6.34
CA PHE A 166 17.50 -6.42 -6.76
C PHE A 166 17.88 -6.20 -8.22
N ASP A 167 18.87 -6.90 -8.75
CA ASP A 167 19.20 -6.84 -10.18
C ASP A 167 18.04 -7.35 -11.04
N GLU A 168 17.41 -8.47 -10.66
CA GLU A 168 16.24 -8.99 -11.34
C GLU A 168 15.06 -8.01 -11.29
N ALA A 169 14.81 -7.37 -10.15
CA ALA A 169 13.78 -6.36 -10.01
C ALA A 169 14.07 -5.13 -10.90
N HIS A 170 15.32 -4.70 -10.97
CA HIS A 170 15.72 -3.56 -11.80
C HIS A 170 15.58 -3.82 -13.30
N GLN A 171 15.73 -5.07 -13.74
CA GLN A 171 15.53 -5.47 -15.13
C GLN A 171 14.04 -5.53 -15.53
N ASP A 172 13.13 -5.59 -14.57
CA ASP A 172 11.70 -5.49 -14.85
C ASP A 172 11.39 -4.04 -15.28
N HIS A 173 10.86 -3.88 -16.49
CA HIS A 173 10.56 -2.57 -17.09
C HIS A 173 9.38 -1.82 -16.42
N THR A 174 8.97 -2.22 -15.25
CA THR A 174 8.03 -1.47 -14.43
C THR A 174 8.71 -0.22 -13.89
N SER A 175 8.19 0.96 -14.18
CA SER A 175 8.83 2.24 -13.87
C SER A 175 9.25 2.39 -12.41
N ILE A 176 8.45 1.85 -11.49
CA ILE A 176 8.73 1.92 -10.05
C ILE A 176 9.83 0.95 -9.59
N LEU A 177 10.07 -0.13 -10.32
CA LEU A 177 11.13 -1.09 -10.02
C LEU A 177 12.47 -0.68 -10.67
N THR A 178 12.46 0.28 -11.59
CA THR A 178 13.68 0.91 -12.13
C THR A 178 14.11 2.05 -11.23
N TYR A 179 14.74 1.74 -10.11
CA TYR A 179 15.15 2.75 -9.14
C TYR A 179 16.29 3.62 -9.67
N ASN A 180 15.99 4.88 -9.93
CA ASN A 180 16.95 5.90 -10.38
C ASN A 180 17.27 6.93 -9.29
N ASP A 181 16.59 6.85 -8.16
CA ASP A 181 16.74 7.72 -7.01
C ASP A 181 16.55 6.95 -5.69
N GLU A 182 16.86 7.60 -4.58
CA GLU A 182 16.79 7.02 -3.24
C GLU A 182 15.37 6.56 -2.87
N ASN A 183 14.35 7.32 -3.23
CA ASN A 183 12.96 6.98 -2.91
C ASN A 183 12.49 5.73 -3.67
N SER A 184 12.82 5.63 -4.94
CA SER A 184 12.51 4.45 -5.76
C SER A 184 13.21 3.21 -5.22
N LEU A 185 14.49 3.33 -4.85
CA LEU A 185 15.24 2.23 -4.22
C LEU A 185 14.61 1.82 -2.89
N LEU A 186 14.25 2.78 -2.04
CA LEU A 186 13.58 2.51 -0.77
C LEU A 186 12.24 1.80 -0.97
N CYS A 187 11.48 2.18 -2.00
CA CYS A 187 10.24 1.50 -2.37
C CYS A 187 10.48 0.04 -2.74
N VAL A 188 11.47 -0.24 -3.59
CA VAL A 188 11.84 -1.61 -4.00
C VAL A 188 12.27 -2.45 -2.79
N ILE A 189 13.11 -1.92 -1.90
CA ILE A 189 13.52 -2.60 -0.67
C ILE A 189 12.30 -2.89 0.22
N SER A 190 11.41 -1.92 0.40
CA SER A 190 10.20 -2.09 1.21
C SER A 190 9.26 -3.15 0.65
N LEU A 191 9.07 -3.19 -0.67
CA LEU A 191 8.29 -4.22 -1.36
C LEU A 191 8.91 -5.60 -1.20
N SER A 192 10.23 -5.70 -1.38
CA SER A 192 10.93 -6.99 -1.33
C SER A 192 10.88 -7.66 0.05
N LEU A 193 10.64 -6.91 1.10
CA LEU A 193 10.57 -7.40 2.48
C LEU A 193 9.14 -7.39 3.06
N VAL A 194 8.15 -7.01 2.28
CA VAL A 194 6.80 -6.70 2.79
C VAL A 194 6.09 -7.89 3.45
N LEU A 195 6.28 -9.12 2.96
CA LEU A 195 5.65 -10.31 3.56
C LEU A 195 6.42 -10.80 4.78
N SER A 196 7.75 -10.84 4.70
CA SER A 196 8.59 -11.40 5.76
C SER A 196 8.64 -10.55 7.02
N THR A 197 8.33 -9.25 6.91
CA THR A 197 8.43 -8.31 8.03
C THR A 197 7.08 -8.04 8.72
N THR A 198 5.96 -8.34 8.08
CA THR A 198 4.62 -7.97 8.58
C THR A 198 4.29 -8.58 9.95
N ASP A 199 4.67 -9.84 10.19
CA ASP A 199 4.26 -10.56 11.41
C ASP A 199 5.32 -10.54 12.52
N THR A 200 6.58 -10.24 12.18
CA THR A 200 7.71 -10.47 13.09
C THR A 200 8.54 -9.22 13.36
N TYR A 201 8.56 -8.26 12.44
CA TYR A 201 9.43 -7.09 12.49
C TYR A 201 8.69 -5.79 12.22
N ASN A 202 9.10 -4.72 12.88
CA ASN A 202 8.69 -3.38 12.53
C ASN A 202 9.68 -2.79 11.52
N VAL A 203 9.19 -2.40 10.36
CA VAL A 203 10.00 -1.71 9.35
C VAL A 203 10.06 -0.23 9.70
N ILE A 204 11.25 0.26 10.04
CA ILE A 204 11.53 1.67 10.24
C ILE A 204 12.35 2.14 9.04
N ARG A 205 11.75 2.96 8.19
CA ARG A 205 12.37 3.42 6.94
C ARG A 205 13.51 4.40 7.18
N GLU A 206 13.33 5.32 8.11
CA GLU A 206 14.33 6.31 8.48
C GLU A 206 14.42 6.36 10.00
N LEU A 207 15.54 5.90 10.55
CA LEU A 207 15.84 6.16 11.95
C LEU A 207 16.24 7.63 12.09
N PRO A 208 15.66 8.39 13.02
CA PRO A 208 16.12 9.73 13.31
C PRO A 208 17.56 9.62 13.81
N THR A 209 18.52 9.77 12.90
CA THR A 209 19.92 9.95 13.23
C THR A 209 20.03 11.32 13.87
N GLY A 210 20.43 11.35 15.15
CA GLY A 210 20.47 12.54 15.95
C GLY A 210 21.04 13.77 15.20
N LYS A 211 20.72 14.95 15.72
CA LYS A 211 21.04 16.27 15.15
C LYS A 211 22.32 16.26 14.33
N GLY A 212 22.19 16.23 13.00
CA GLY A 212 23.21 16.70 12.11
C GLY A 212 23.18 18.23 12.06
#